data_33657e83b49deb047fb3404082e3c916
#
_entry.id   33657e83b49deb047fb3404082e3c916
#
_cell.length_a   1.000
_cell.length_b   1.000
_cell.length_c   1.000
_cell.angle_alpha   90.00
_cell.angle_beta   90.00
_cell.angle_gamma   90.00
#
_symmetry.space_group_name_H-M   'P 1'
#
loop_
_entity.id
_entity.type
_entity.pdbx_description
1 polymer ?
#
loop_
_entity_poly.entity_id
_entity_poly.type
_entity_poly.pdbx_seq_one_letter_code
_entity_poly.pdbx_strand_id
1 'polypeptide(L)'
;MKRTLSFITLFALLLTACVGEDGPPGQDGELAPSFEVGNVNFLPSNNYSVREDYGFEVFPTEVTLAYILWDDNSGQANDIWRLLPQTVIFDDGNDLVYNYEFTQTHVDFFLEGSNLGLLGGEWTQNQVFRVVVVPATQVNGVDTSNINTVIALGDIQNFEVR
;
A
#
# COMPACT_ATOMS: atom_id res chain seq x y z
N MET A 1 5.29 -69.81 -20.83
CA MET A 1 5.88 -68.62 -21.43
C MET A 1 4.84 -67.62 -22.02
N LYS A 2 3.72 -68.04 -22.60
CA LYS A 2 2.71 -67.06 -23.15
C LYS A 2 1.90 -66.32 -22.11
N ARG A 3 1.69 -66.88 -20.90
CA ARG A 3 0.90 -66.23 -19.83
C ARG A 3 1.68 -65.14 -19.04
N THR A 4 2.97 -65.26 -18.91
CA THR A 4 3.85 -64.26 -18.26
C THR A 4 4.08 -63.04 -19.12
N LEU A 5 4.07 -63.18 -20.45
CA LEU A 5 4.21 -62.02 -21.37
C LEU A 5 2.99 -61.11 -21.34
N SER A 6 1.77 -61.69 -21.13
CA SER A 6 0.51 -60.94 -21.05
C SER A 6 0.42 -60.03 -19.81
N PHE A 7 1.01 -60.43 -18.68
CA PHE A 7 1.03 -59.61 -17.47
C PHE A 7 2.00 -58.45 -17.54
N ILE A 8 3.14 -58.62 -18.24
CA ILE A 8 4.12 -57.55 -18.40
C ILE A 8 3.57 -56.44 -19.32
N THR A 9 2.80 -56.80 -20.36
CA THR A 9 2.17 -55.81 -21.26
C THR A 9 1.08 -54.98 -20.57
N LEU A 10 0.32 -55.58 -19.64
CA LEU A 10 -0.73 -54.90 -18.90
C LEU A 10 -0.14 -53.92 -17.85
N PHE A 11 1.01 -54.23 -17.27
CA PHE A 11 1.67 -53.39 -16.27
C PHE A 11 2.35 -52.18 -16.93
N ALA A 12 2.82 -52.27 -18.17
CA ALA A 12 3.42 -51.17 -18.91
C ALA A 12 2.41 -50.08 -19.32
N LEU A 13 1.12 -50.41 -19.42
CA LEU A 13 0.05 -49.45 -19.76
C LEU A 13 -0.38 -48.58 -18.57
N LEU A 14 0.00 -48.89 -17.33
CA LEU A 14 -0.35 -48.11 -16.15
C LEU A 14 0.62 -46.98 -15.85
N LEU A 15 1.74 -46.86 -16.58
CA LEU A 15 2.75 -45.81 -16.37
C LEU A 15 2.55 -44.58 -17.26
N THR A 16 1.51 -44.53 -18.09
CA THR A 16 1.13 -43.31 -18.82
C THR A 16 0.21 -42.45 -18.00
N ALA A 17 0.56 -42.21 -16.71
CA ALA A 17 -0.19 -41.32 -15.83
C ALA A 17 0.21 -39.87 -16.11
N CYS A 18 -0.71 -39.16 -16.71
CA CYS A 18 -0.96 -37.74 -16.57
C CYS A 18 0.26 -36.85 -16.33
N VAL A 19 0.83 -36.35 -17.41
CA VAL A 19 1.31 -34.97 -17.40
C VAL A 19 0.04 -34.15 -17.43
N GLY A 20 -0.35 -33.61 -16.26
CA GLY A 20 -1.40 -32.58 -16.20
C GLY A 20 -0.94 -31.42 -17.09
N GLU A 21 -1.85 -30.87 -17.89
CA GLU A 21 -1.57 -29.63 -18.58
C GLU A 21 -1.15 -28.60 -17.53
N ASP A 22 -0.07 -27.88 -17.83
CA ASP A 22 0.32 -26.73 -17.01
C ASP A 22 -0.92 -25.83 -16.89
N GLY A 23 -1.28 -25.45 -15.66
CA GLY A 23 -2.38 -24.53 -15.45
C GLY A 23 -2.15 -23.26 -16.28
N PRO A 24 -3.22 -22.53 -16.64
CA PRO A 24 -3.08 -21.28 -17.36
C PRO A 24 -2.06 -20.39 -16.63
N PRO A 25 -1.21 -19.64 -17.37
CA PRO A 25 -0.33 -18.66 -16.74
C PRO A 25 -1.13 -17.81 -15.76
N GLY A 26 -0.58 -17.55 -14.58
CA GLY A 26 -1.19 -16.61 -13.65
C GLY A 26 -1.46 -15.31 -14.42
N GLN A 27 -2.59 -14.67 -14.13
CA GLN A 27 -2.86 -13.33 -14.67
C GLN A 27 -1.67 -12.45 -14.28
N ASP A 28 -1.23 -11.60 -15.21
CA ASP A 28 -0.26 -10.55 -14.91
C ASP A 28 -0.75 -9.83 -13.67
N GLY A 29 0.12 -9.68 -12.66
CA GLY A 29 -0.26 -9.09 -11.39
C GLY A 29 -0.92 -7.75 -11.65
N GLU A 30 -2.15 -7.59 -11.17
CA GLU A 30 -2.85 -6.30 -11.23
C GLU A 30 -1.97 -5.27 -10.53
N LEU A 31 -1.74 -4.12 -11.18
CA LEU A 31 -0.95 -3.03 -10.60
C LEU A 31 -1.51 -2.68 -9.23
N ALA A 32 -0.65 -2.47 -8.25
CA ALA A 32 -1.10 -2.09 -6.92
C ALA A 32 -1.92 -0.80 -6.99
N PRO A 33 -3.18 -0.79 -6.53
CA PRO A 33 -3.99 0.41 -6.50
C PRO A 33 -3.29 1.50 -5.69
N SER A 34 -3.11 2.67 -6.29
CA SER A 34 -2.37 3.77 -5.69
C SER A 34 -2.89 5.13 -6.15
N PHE A 35 -2.88 6.11 -5.25
CA PHE A 35 -3.31 7.47 -5.56
C PHE A 35 -2.62 8.49 -4.67
N GLU A 36 -2.65 9.75 -5.09
CA GLU A 36 -2.17 10.90 -4.34
C GLU A 36 -3.35 11.80 -3.96
N VAL A 37 -3.41 12.21 -2.70
CA VAL A 37 -4.43 13.13 -2.17
C VAL A 37 -3.76 14.45 -1.88
N GLY A 38 -4.13 15.47 -2.65
CA GLY A 38 -3.64 16.84 -2.45
C GLY A 38 -4.58 17.70 -1.62
N ASN A 39 -4.08 18.86 -1.18
CA ASN A 39 -4.86 19.88 -0.48
C ASN A 39 -5.59 19.37 0.78
N VAL A 40 -5.04 18.39 1.47
CA VAL A 40 -5.60 17.89 2.73
C VAL A 40 -5.46 18.95 3.81
N ASN A 41 -6.60 19.33 4.42
CA ASN A 41 -6.65 20.37 5.43
C ASN A 41 -7.22 19.83 6.74
N PHE A 42 -6.39 19.85 7.77
CA PHE A 42 -6.74 19.45 9.12
C PHE A 42 -7.18 20.68 9.92
N LEU A 43 -8.47 20.79 10.16
CA LEU A 43 -9.10 21.97 10.78
C LEU A 43 -9.86 21.56 12.04
N PRO A 44 -10.08 22.50 13.00
CA PRO A 44 -10.95 22.23 14.15
C PRO A 44 -12.35 21.81 13.74
N SER A 45 -12.84 22.31 12.60
CA SER A 45 -14.19 22.01 12.08
C SER A 45 -14.37 20.58 11.59
N ASN A 46 -13.29 19.90 11.23
CA ASN A 46 -13.29 18.48 10.86
C ASN A 46 -12.61 17.59 11.91
N ASN A 47 -12.43 18.09 13.14
CA ASN A 47 -11.72 17.42 14.22
C ASN A 47 -10.31 16.97 13.84
N TYR A 48 -9.62 17.72 12.97
CA TYR A 48 -8.30 17.40 12.45
C TYR A 48 -8.22 16.02 11.80
N SER A 49 -9.30 15.59 11.14
CA SER A 49 -9.40 14.31 10.44
C SER A 49 -10.02 14.49 9.06
N VAL A 50 -9.49 13.78 8.08
CA VAL A 50 -9.96 13.80 6.69
C VAL A 50 -10.06 12.36 6.19
N ARG A 51 -11.23 12.01 5.67
CA ARG A 51 -11.50 10.71 5.05
C ARG A 51 -11.32 10.78 3.54
N GLU A 52 -10.69 9.73 2.99
CA GLU A 52 -10.60 9.53 1.56
C GLU A 52 -11.09 8.11 1.21
N ASP A 53 -12.17 8.05 0.42
CA ASP A 53 -12.73 6.79 -0.05
C ASP A 53 -11.85 6.22 -1.19
N TYR A 54 -11.57 4.91 -1.17
CA TYR A 54 -10.72 4.31 -2.19
C TYR A 54 -11.30 4.40 -3.60
N GLY A 55 -12.62 4.25 -3.75
CA GLY A 55 -13.26 4.16 -5.06
C GLY A 55 -13.04 2.84 -5.80
N PHE A 56 -12.35 1.89 -5.15
CA PHE A 56 -12.12 0.52 -5.63
C PHE A 56 -12.26 -0.46 -4.46
N GLU A 57 -12.29 -1.77 -4.74
CA GLU A 57 -12.39 -2.80 -3.72
C GLU A 57 -11.00 -3.10 -3.12
N VAL A 58 -10.90 -3.08 -1.80
CA VAL A 58 -9.71 -3.51 -1.04
C VAL A 58 -10.04 -4.82 -0.34
N PHE A 59 -9.21 -5.83 -0.55
CA PHE A 59 -9.43 -7.15 0.02
C PHE A 59 -8.91 -7.28 1.46
N PRO A 60 -9.47 -8.19 2.28
CA PRO A 60 -9.03 -8.39 3.67
C PRO A 60 -7.55 -8.82 3.82
N THR A 61 -6.94 -9.29 2.73
CA THR A 61 -5.54 -9.74 2.68
C THR A 61 -4.58 -8.64 2.22
N GLU A 62 -5.09 -7.44 1.97
CA GLU A 62 -4.31 -6.28 1.58
C GLU A 62 -4.10 -5.33 2.75
N VAL A 63 -3.04 -4.57 2.66
CA VAL A 63 -2.69 -3.51 3.61
C VAL A 63 -2.55 -2.20 2.87
N THR A 64 -2.98 -1.14 3.52
CA THR A 64 -2.80 0.23 3.03
C THR A 64 -1.55 0.82 3.66
N LEU A 65 -0.68 1.35 2.83
CA LEU A 65 0.48 2.14 3.23
C LEU A 65 0.22 3.60 2.86
N ALA A 66 0.39 4.50 3.81
CA ALA A 66 0.18 5.93 3.61
C ALA A 66 1.48 6.70 3.88
N TYR A 67 1.83 7.60 2.95
CA TYR A 67 3.01 8.44 3.02
C TYR A 67 2.60 9.90 2.98
N ILE A 68 3.28 10.74 3.75
CA ILE A 68 3.14 12.19 3.69
C ILE A 68 4.31 12.79 2.90
N LEU A 69 4.04 13.78 2.05
CA LEU A 69 5.05 14.62 1.44
C LEU A 69 5.68 15.50 2.53
N TRP A 70 6.93 15.20 2.86
CA TRP A 70 7.62 15.89 3.95
C TRP A 70 8.37 17.13 3.49
N ASP A 71 8.91 17.07 2.29
CA ASP A 71 9.65 18.17 1.67
C ASP A 71 9.44 18.10 0.16
N ASP A 72 8.92 19.19 -0.40
CA ASP A 72 8.78 19.39 -1.83
C ASP A 72 10.05 20.10 -2.35
N ASN A 73 11.00 19.29 -2.78
CA ASN A 73 12.25 19.79 -3.35
C ASN A 73 12.12 20.19 -4.83
N SER A 74 10.96 20.74 -5.22
CA SER A 74 10.68 21.31 -6.55
C SER A 74 10.78 20.32 -7.73
N GLY A 75 10.27 19.11 -7.56
CA GLY A 75 10.12 18.15 -8.63
C GLY A 75 10.06 16.71 -8.12
N GLN A 76 9.13 15.94 -8.61
CA GLN A 76 8.78 14.59 -8.17
C GLN A 76 9.96 13.64 -7.90
N ALA A 77 11.10 13.86 -8.54
CA ALA A 77 12.28 13.02 -8.36
C ALA A 77 13.05 13.30 -7.04
N ASN A 78 12.81 14.46 -6.42
CA ASN A 78 13.54 14.91 -5.23
C ASN A 78 12.61 15.05 -4.01
N ASP A 79 11.33 14.79 -4.16
CA ASP A 79 10.35 14.85 -3.07
C ASP A 79 10.68 13.85 -1.98
N ILE A 80 10.58 14.29 -0.73
CA ILE A 80 10.79 13.44 0.43
C ILE A 80 9.45 12.94 0.95
N TRP A 81 9.21 11.65 0.79
CA TRP A 81 8.03 10.96 1.29
C TRP A 81 8.37 10.16 2.54
N ARG A 82 7.53 10.29 3.56
CA ARG A 82 7.69 9.54 4.82
C ARG A 82 6.46 8.70 5.11
N LEU A 83 6.70 7.41 5.40
CA LEU A 83 5.64 6.50 5.84
C LEU A 83 5.05 6.97 7.16
N LEU A 84 3.73 7.03 7.27
CA LEU A 84 3.02 7.32 8.49
C LEU A 84 3.06 6.13 9.49
N PRO A 85 3.00 6.39 10.80
CA PRO A 85 2.88 7.71 11.46
C PRO A 85 4.20 8.49 11.50
N GLN A 86 4.09 9.83 11.47
CA GLN A 86 5.24 10.74 11.63
C GLN A 86 5.02 11.69 12.81
N THR A 87 6.03 11.83 13.65
CA THR A 87 5.98 12.69 14.85
C THR A 87 6.91 13.89 14.71
N VAL A 88 6.42 15.06 15.06
CA VAL A 88 7.18 16.31 15.22
C VAL A 88 7.12 16.72 16.68
N ILE A 89 8.27 17.08 17.24
CA ILE A 89 8.37 17.66 18.58
C ILE A 89 8.89 19.07 18.41
N PHE A 90 8.14 20.05 18.91
CA PHE A 90 8.47 21.47 18.82
C PHE A 90 9.31 21.93 20.01
N ASP A 91 10.07 23.01 19.83
CA ASP A 91 10.96 23.56 20.86
C ASP A 91 10.21 24.04 22.11
N ASP A 92 8.94 24.40 21.96
CA ASP A 92 8.06 24.82 23.08
C ASP A 92 7.47 23.65 23.88
N GLY A 93 7.78 22.40 23.48
CA GLY A 93 7.31 21.17 24.09
C GLY A 93 5.95 20.70 23.57
N ASN A 94 5.34 21.40 22.60
CA ASN A 94 4.18 20.87 21.87
C ASN A 94 4.61 19.72 20.95
N ASP A 95 3.68 18.90 20.55
CA ASP A 95 3.91 17.79 19.64
C ASP A 95 2.79 17.65 18.60
N LEU A 96 3.11 17.02 17.51
CA LEU A 96 2.21 16.68 16.42
C LEU A 96 2.54 15.29 15.92
N VAL A 97 1.52 14.48 15.72
CA VAL A 97 1.62 13.20 15.01
C VAL A 97 0.69 13.23 13.82
N TYR A 98 1.23 13.06 12.62
CA TYR A 98 0.44 12.67 11.45
C TYR A 98 0.21 11.18 11.53
N ASN A 99 -1.04 10.78 11.54
CA ASN A 99 -1.42 9.39 11.67
C ASN A 99 -2.47 9.00 10.63
N TYR A 100 -2.73 7.71 10.46
CA TYR A 100 -3.78 7.21 9.60
C TYR A 100 -4.35 5.91 10.13
N GLU A 101 -5.58 5.64 9.75
CA GLU A 101 -6.21 4.33 9.90
C GLU A 101 -6.95 3.98 8.60
N PHE A 102 -7.20 2.70 8.38
CA PHE A 102 -7.83 2.27 7.14
C PHE A 102 -8.82 1.11 7.36
N THR A 103 -9.75 1.03 6.41
CA THR A 103 -10.70 -0.06 6.28
C THR A 103 -10.59 -0.66 4.87
N GLN A 104 -11.52 -1.50 4.47
CA GLN A 104 -11.62 -1.97 3.08
C GLN A 104 -12.23 -0.93 2.14
N THR A 105 -12.75 0.20 2.62
CA THR A 105 -13.46 1.20 1.83
C THR A 105 -12.82 2.57 1.81
N HIS A 106 -12.02 2.90 2.82
CA HIS A 106 -11.44 4.23 2.97
C HIS A 106 -10.18 4.22 3.82
N VAL A 107 -9.42 5.30 3.71
CA VAL A 107 -8.36 5.69 4.65
C VAL A 107 -8.77 7.00 5.33
N ASP A 108 -8.54 7.09 6.63
CA ASP A 108 -8.68 8.30 7.42
C ASP A 108 -7.30 8.80 7.80
N PHE A 109 -6.98 10.04 7.42
CA PHE A 109 -5.81 10.76 7.89
C PHE A 109 -6.21 11.64 9.05
N PHE A 110 -5.41 11.69 10.10
CA PHE A 110 -5.72 12.53 11.24
C PHE A 110 -4.48 13.00 11.98
N LEU A 111 -4.65 14.09 12.75
CA LEU A 111 -3.61 14.61 13.61
C LEU A 111 -3.89 14.26 15.05
N GLU A 112 -2.82 13.93 15.78
CA GLU A 112 -2.79 13.83 17.23
C GLU A 112 -1.72 14.78 17.77
N GLY A 113 -1.86 15.24 19.00
CA GLY A 113 -0.88 16.13 19.62
C GLY A 113 -1.40 16.82 20.85
N SER A 114 -0.50 17.44 21.61
CA SER A 114 -0.81 18.08 22.89
C SER A 114 -1.70 19.30 22.70
N ASN A 115 -1.48 20.10 21.65
CA ASN A 115 -2.27 21.29 21.35
C ASN A 115 -2.29 21.62 19.86
N LEU A 116 -3.17 20.94 19.13
CA LEU A 116 -3.32 21.13 17.68
C LEU A 116 -3.76 22.53 17.28
N GLY A 117 -4.45 23.24 18.17
CA GLY A 117 -4.94 24.61 17.91
C GLY A 117 -3.83 25.66 17.85
N LEU A 118 -2.62 25.35 18.29
CA LEU A 118 -1.46 26.25 18.21
C LEU A 118 -0.63 26.02 16.93
N LEU A 119 -0.92 24.98 16.16
CA LEU A 119 -0.16 24.66 14.96
C LEU A 119 -0.42 25.69 13.85
N GLY A 120 0.65 26.10 13.18
CA GLY A 120 0.58 26.92 11.98
C GLY A 120 -0.03 26.19 10.78
N GLY A 121 -0.44 26.95 9.78
CA GLY A 121 -1.04 26.41 8.55
C GLY A 121 -0.09 25.50 7.78
N GLU A 122 1.21 25.71 7.90
CA GLU A 122 2.25 24.86 7.29
C GLU A 122 2.19 23.39 7.76
N TRP A 123 1.66 23.16 8.96
CA TRP A 123 1.50 21.83 9.54
C TRP A 123 0.11 21.24 9.35
N THR A 124 -0.89 22.09 9.07
CA THR A 124 -2.29 21.66 9.10
C THR A 124 -3.01 21.82 7.77
N GLN A 125 -2.45 22.57 6.83
CA GLN A 125 -3.12 22.89 5.56
C GLN A 125 -2.27 22.46 4.36
N ASN A 126 -2.98 22.16 3.26
CA ASN A 126 -2.37 21.79 1.98
C ASN A 126 -1.40 20.59 2.09
N GLN A 127 -1.64 19.69 3.02
CA GLN A 127 -0.84 18.48 3.13
C GLN A 127 -1.12 17.56 1.93
N VAL A 128 -0.09 16.79 1.55
CA VAL A 128 -0.19 15.85 0.43
C VAL A 128 0.18 14.46 0.89
N PHE A 129 -0.63 13.48 0.52
CA PHE A 129 -0.41 12.08 0.90
C PHE A 129 -0.41 11.18 -0.33
N ARG A 130 0.40 10.13 -0.29
CA ARG A 130 0.31 9.00 -1.22
C ARG A 130 -0.18 7.77 -0.49
N VAL A 131 -1.10 7.07 -1.14
CA VAL A 131 -1.68 5.83 -0.65
C VAL A 131 -1.34 4.71 -1.61
N VAL A 132 -0.90 3.59 -1.06
CA VAL A 132 -0.61 2.37 -1.82
C VAL A 132 -1.28 1.20 -1.12
N VAL A 133 -2.08 0.42 -1.86
CA VAL A 133 -2.71 -0.80 -1.36
C VAL A 133 -1.99 -2.00 -1.96
N VAL A 134 -1.46 -2.86 -1.11
CA VAL A 134 -0.66 -4.02 -1.53
C VAL A 134 -1.04 -5.28 -0.76
N PRO A 135 -0.92 -6.47 -1.35
CA PRO A 135 -1.07 -7.72 -0.63
C PRO A 135 -0.11 -7.79 0.57
N ALA A 136 -0.62 -8.17 1.75
CA ALA A 136 0.18 -8.26 2.98
C ALA A 136 1.39 -9.19 2.83
N THR A 137 1.29 -10.21 1.98
CA THR A 137 2.39 -11.14 1.69
C THR A 137 3.55 -10.49 0.95
N GLN A 138 3.31 -9.45 0.16
CA GLN A 138 4.34 -8.76 -0.61
C GLN A 138 5.21 -7.83 0.24
N VAL A 139 4.68 -7.29 1.33
CA VAL A 139 5.42 -6.40 2.22
C VAL A 139 6.17 -7.12 3.35
N ASN A 140 6.00 -8.43 3.44
CA ASN A 140 6.68 -9.22 4.47
C ASN A 140 8.20 -9.22 4.25
N GLY A 141 8.94 -8.64 5.20
CA GLY A 141 10.41 -8.52 5.14
C GLY A 141 10.91 -7.41 4.20
N VAL A 142 10.01 -6.55 3.69
CA VAL A 142 10.33 -5.41 2.83
C VAL A 142 10.43 -4.14 3.67
N ASP A 143 11.42 -3.29 3.38
CA ASP A 143 11.49 -1.94 3.96
C ASP A 143 10.44 -1.03 3.33
N THR A 144 9.28 -0.95 3.98
CA THR A 144 8.16 -0.10 3.55
C THR A 144 8.35 1.38 3.89
N SER A 145 9.36 1.75 4.67
CA SER A 145 9.67 3.16 4.96
C SER A 145 10.19 3.90 3.71
N ASN A 146 10.76 3.16 2.77
CA ASN A 146 11.21 3.70 1.48
C ASN A 146 10.11 3.52 0.43
N ILE A 147 9.43 4.62 0.07
CA ILE A 147 8.36 4.60 -0.92
C ILE A 147 8.82 4.03 -2.28
N ASN A 148 10.07 4.26 -2.69
CA ASN A 148 10.56 3.73 -3.98
C ASN A 148 10.61 2.20 -4.00
N THR A 149 10.88 1.57 -2.85
CA THR A 149 10.80 0.12 -2.71
C THR A 149 9.38 -0.38 -2.94
N VAL A 150 8.39 0.32 -2.37
CA VAL A 150 6.97 -0.03 -2.51
C VAL A 150 6.45 0.24 -3.91
N ILE A 151 6.86 1.34 -4.53
CA ILE A 151 6.56 1.66 -5.95
C ILE A 151 7.06 0.54 -6.87
N ALA A 152 8.31 0.10 -6.68
CA ALA A 152 8.87 -0.98 -7.48
C ALA A 152 8.18 -2.34 -7.23
N LEU A 153 7.78 -2.61 -5.99
CA LEU A 153 7.08 -3.82 -5.60
C LEU A 153 5.69 -3.93 -6.24
N GLY A 154 4.96 -2.80 -6.27
CA GLY A 154 3.61 -2.71 -6.82
C GLY A 154 3.55 -2.40 -8.31
N ASP A 155 4.72 -2.31 -9.00
CA ASP A 155 4.84 -1.87 -10.40
C ASP A 155 4.09 -0.55 -10.69
N ILE A 156 4.09 0.37 -9.70
CA ILE A 156 3.36 1.63 -9.78
C ILE A 156 4.06 2.57 -10.76
N GLN A 157 3.39 2.91 -11.85
CA GLN A 157 3.92 3.78 -12.89
C GLN A 157 3.60 5.25 -12.64
N ASN A 158 2.47 5.54 -12.00
CA ASN A 158 2.03 6.88 -11.64
C ASN A 158 1.06 6.82 -10.44
N PHE A 159 0.83 7.96 -9.81
CA PHE A 159 -0.22 8.14 -8.82
C PHE A 159 -1.34 8.98 -9.44
N GLU A 160 -2.57 8.48 -9.38
CA GLU A 160 -3.76 9.28 -9.72
C GLU A 160 -3.91 10.39 -8.66
N VAL A 161 -3.99 11.64 -9.09
CA VAL A 161 -4.17 12.79 -8.18
C VAL A 161 -5.65 13.04 -7.95
N ARG A 162 -6.06 13.19 -6.68
CA ARG A 162 -7.44 13.40 -6.22
C ARG A 162 -7.58 14.70 -5.42
#